data_efcbcb9e27df7b50ae307731441225bb
#
_entry.id   efcbcb9e27df7b50ae307731441225bb
#
_cell.length_a   1.000
_cell.length_b   1.000
_cell.length_c   1.000
_cell.angle_alpha   90.00
_cell.angle_beta   90.00
_cell.angle_gamma   90.00
#
_symmetry.space_group_name_H-M   'P 1'
#
loop_
_entity.id
_entity.type
_entity.pdbx_description
1 polymer ?
#
loop_
_entity_poly.entity_id
_entity_poly.type
_entity_poly.pdbx_seq_one_letter_code
_entity_poly.pdbx_strand_id
1 'polypeptide(L)'
;MAFNDGLKEIVNMARLNYEFTSESVSEGHPDKVCDRISDEVVDLFFREGAKAGIDPYQIRVACETLATTNRVIIAGEVRGPKISNEQIIDTARQAIKDIGYEQEGFHWRDAQVEVLLHSQSADIAQGVDASGNKDEGAGDQGIMFGYACRETPELMPAPLYYAHKILQEISLARHAGVEKTLGPDAKSQVTVRYQNGKPVEATQIVVSHQHVVESLTSEDVARLVRPYVEAALPKGWITANTVWHINPTGKFYIGGPDGDCGLTGRKIIVDTYGGAAPHGGGAFSGKDPTKVDRSAAYAARYLAKNVIAADLADRCTLQLSYAIGVARPLSIYADLHGTGRIDEGKLEKALAEIVNLSPRGIREHLKLNKPIYARTSSYGHFGRAPDEDGGFSWEKTDLVDTLRRLA
;
A
#
# COMPACT_ATOMS: atom_id res chain seq x y z
N MET A 1 15.22 55.63 18.58
CA MET A 1 14.25 55.28 17.53
C MET A 1 14.04 53.76 17.60
N ALA A 2 12.96 53.37 18.23
CA ALA A 2 12.61 51.98 18.43
C ALA A 2 11.74 51.52 17.26
N PHE A 3 12.32 50.77 16.36
CA PHE A 3 11.62 49.96 15.38
C PHE A 3 12.36 48.60 15.38
N ASN A 4 11.99 47.64 16.18
CA ASN A 4 12.26 46.23 15.95
C ASN A 4 11.87 45.29 17.10
N ASP A 5 10.68 45.38 17.67
CA ASP A 5 10.21 44.39 18.65
C ASP A 5 8.89 43.69 18.31
N GLY A 6 8.38 43.87 17.10
CA GLY A 6 7.09 43.31 16.67
C GLY A 6 7.14 42.12 15.69
N LEU A 7 8.32 41.54 15.38
CA LEU A 7 8.48 40.51 14.34
C LEU A 7 9.09 39.19 14.86
N LYS A 8 9.13 38.99 16.15
CA LYS A 8 9.57 37.71 16.71
C LYS A 8 8.38 37.01 17.40
N GLU A 9 7.59 36.35 16.65
CA GLU A 9 6.70 35.24 17.05
C GLU A 9 5.65 34.94 15.99
N ILE A 10 6.05 34.85 14.72
CA ILE A 10 5.36 33.91 13.84
C ILE A 10 6.03 32.56 14.13
N VAL A 11 5.79 32.03 15.32
CA VAL A 11 5.94 30.63 15.61
C VAL A 11 5.06 29.94 14.58
N ASN A 12 5.63 29.05 13.82
CA ASN A 12 4.95 28.20 12.86
C ASN A 12 3.89 27.39 13.63
N MET A 13 2.73 28.03 13.89
CA MET A 13 1.65 27.38 14.67
C MET A 13 1.06 26.33 13.77
N ALA A 14 1.43 25.07 14.01
CA ALA A 14 0.82 23.94 13.35
C ALA A 14 -0.72 24.08 13.47
N ARG A 15 -1.41 23.93 12.33
CA ARG A 15 -2.88 23.95 12.32
C ARG A 15 -3.41 22.79 13.16
N LEU A 16 -4.06 23.08 14.29
CA LEU A 16 -4.52 22.07 15.23
C LEU A 16 -5.98 21.63 15.01
N ASN A 17 -6.80 22.51 14.41
CA ASN A 17 -8.22 22.26 14.16
C ASN A 17 -8.47 22.31 12.65
N TYR A 18 -8.84 21.18 12.07
CA TYR A 18 -9.06 21.03 10.64
C TYR A 18 -9.86 19.75 10.33
N GLU A 19 -10.30 19.63 9.09
CA GLU A 19 -10.80 18.38 8.53
C GLU A 19 -9.77 17.84 7.53
N PHE A 20 -9.60 16.52 7.51
CA PHE A 20 -8.76 15.84 6.56
C PHE A 20 -9.46 14.60 6.03
N THR A 21 -9.32 14.35 4.74
CA THR A 21 -10.02 13.27 4.04
C THR A 21 -9.02 12.33 3.40
N SER A 22 -9.29 11.03 3.50
CA SER A 22 -8.62 10.00 2.71
C SER A 22 -9.63 9.02 2.14
N GLU A 23 -9.21 8.30 1.11
CA GLU A 23 -10.04 7.33 0.41
C GLU A 23 -9.38 5.95 0.36
N SER A 24 -10.19 4.94 0.12
CA SER A 24 -9.78 3.57 -0.18
C SER A 24 -10.61 3.00 -1.31
N VAL A 25 -10.09 1.96 -1.94
CA VAL A 25 -10.80 1.16 -2.93
C VAL A 25 -10.68 -0.33 -2.58
N SER A 26 -11.70 -1.11 -2.96
CA SER A 26 -11.74 -2.54 -2.68
C SER A 26 -10.82 -3.35 -3.59
N GLU A 27 -10.66 -4.63 -3.27
CA GLU A 27 -9.92 -5.61 -4.08
C GLU A 27 -10.45 -5.75 -5.52
N GLY A 28 -11.75 -5.47 -5.72
CA GLY A 28 -12.40 -5.54 -7.02
C GLY A 28 -12.36 -4.24 -7.82
N HIS A 29 -11.82 -3.15 -7.28
CA HIS A 29 -11.58 -1.94 -8.06
C HIS A 29 -10.69 -2.27 -9.27
N PRO A 30 -10.95 -1.75 -10.50
CA PRO A 30 -10.20 -2.10 -11.70
C PRO A 30 -8.67 -2.08 -11.54
N ASP A 31 -8.14 -0.99 -10.97
CA ASP A 31 -6.69 -0.88 -10.73
C ASP A 31 -6.19 -1.92 -9.70
N LYS A 32 -7.00 -2.25 -8.69
CA LYS A 32 -6.63 -3.25 -7.69
C LYS A 32 -6.71 -4.68 -8.19
N VAL A 33 -7.61 -4.97 -9.12
CA VAL A 33 -7.59 -6.24 -9.87
C VAL A 33 -6.25 -6.39 -10.61
N CYS A 34 -5.78 -5.32 -11.26
CA CYS A 34 -4.48 -5.32 -11.94
C CYS A 34 -3.31 -5.48 -10.98
N ASP A 35 -3.32 -4.77 -9.86
CA ASP A 35 -2.31 -4.90 -8.80
C ASP A 35 -2.26 -6.33 -8.25
N ARG A 36 -3.43 -6.94 -8.00
CA ARG A 36 -3.51 -8.32 -7.51
C ARG A 36 -2.95 -9.31 -8.53
N ILE A 37 -3.31 -9.21 -9.80
CA ILE A 37 -2.80 -10.10 -10.85
C ILE A 37 -1.27 -9.95 -10.97
N SER A 38 -0.76 -8.73 -10.98
CA SER A 38 0.68 -8.47 -11.07
C SER A 38 1.45 -9.04 -9.88
N ASP A 39 0.93 -8.91 -8.65
CA ASP A 39 1.57 -9.47 -7.46
C ASP A 39 1.42 -11.00 -7.38
N GLU A 40 0.35 -11.60 -7.91
CA GLU A 40 0.25 -13.06 -8.06
C GLU A 40 1.32 -13.61 -9.01
N VAL A 41 1.66 -12.88 -10.07
CA VAL A 41 2.78 -13.25 -10.96
C VAL A 41 4.10 -13.17 -10.20
N VAL A 42 4.34 -12.13 -9.41
CA VAL A 42 5.54 -12.06 -8.56
C VAL A 42 5.62 -13.27 -7.63
N ASP A 43 4.54 -13.58 -6.93
CA ASP A 43 4.48 -14.72 -6.00
C ASP A 43 4.62 -16.06 -6.72
N LEU A 44 4.08 -16.20 -7.93
CA LEU A 44 4.25 -17.39 -8.76
C LEU A 44 5.74 -17.66 -9.06
N PHE A 45 6.50 -16.63 -9.44
CA PHE A 45 7.93 -16.77 -9.69
C PHE A 45 8.71 -17.21 -8.45
N PHE A 46 8.36 -16.72 -7.26
CA PHE A 46 8.97 -17.17 -6.02
C PHE A 46 8.57 -18.60 -5.66
N ARG A 47 7.30 -18.99 -5.83
CA ARG A 47 6.83 -20.36 -5.57
C ARG A 47 7.49 -21.39 -6.50
N GLU A 48 7.49 -21.12 -7.81
CA GLU A 48 8.08 -22.03 -8.80
C GLU A 48 9.61 -22.03 -8.72
N GLY A 49 10.25 -20.91 -8.40
CA GLY A 49 11.66 -20.83 -8.12
C GLY A 49 12.10 -21.72 -6.97
N ALA A 50 11.35 -21.71 -5.87
CA ALA A 50 11.60 -22.58 -4.73
C ALA A 50 11.48 -24.08 -5.11
N LYS A 51 10.47 -24.46 -5.91
CA LYS A 51 10.30 -25.84 -6.42
C LYS A 51 11.46 -26.25 -7.34
N ALA A 52 12.00 -25.33 -8.13
CA ALA A 52 13.11 -25.55 -9.03
C ALA A 52 14.51 -25.46 -8.35
N GLY A 53 14.56 -25.16 -7.05
CA GLY A 53 15.83 -25.00 -6.31
C GLY A 53 16.61 -23.74 -6.71
N ILE A 54 15.96 -22.74 -7.27
CA ILE A 54 16.57 -21.46 -7.66
C ILE A 54 16.72 -20.60 -6.41
N ASP A 55 17.89 -19.97 -6.26
CA ASP A 55 18.12 -18.98 -5.21
C ASP A 55 17.11 -17.82 -5.34
N PRO A 56 16.26 -17.56 -4.33
CA PRO A 56 15.26 -16.50 -4.39
C PRO A 56 15.87 -15.10 -4.60
N TYR A 57 17.15 -14.92 -4.30
CA TYR A 57 17.87 -13.67 -4.59
C TYR A 57 18.17 -13.45 -6.08
N GLN A 58 18.00 -14.46 -6.93
CA GLN A 58 18.18 -14.37 -8.38
C GLN A 58 16.89 -14.12 -9.15
N ILE A 59 15.73 -14.21 -8.49
CA ILE A 59 14.43 -13.98 -9.11
C ILE A 59 14.23 -12.48 -9.36
N ARG A 60 13.81 -12.14 -10.58
CA ARG A 60 13.48 -10.78 -11.00
C ARG A 60 12.13 -10.79 -11.69
N VAL A 61 11.25 -9.90 -11.28
CA VAL A 61 9.93 -9.70 -11.88
C VAL A 61 9.62 -8.22 -11.92
N ALA A 62 9.29 -7.72 -13.08
CA ALA A 62 8.62 -6.46 -13.31
C ALA A 62 7.41 -6.78 -14.17
N CYS A 63 6.23 -6.78 -13.58
CA CYS A 63 4.99 -7.24 -14.19
C CYS A 63 3.92 -6.17 -14.05
N GLU A 64 3.40 -5.71 -15.16
CA GLU A 64 2.34 -4.72 -15.25
C GLU A 64 1.13 -5.33 -15.94
N THR A 65 -0.05 -5.04 -15.41
CA THR A 65 -1.32 -5.57 -15.88
C THR A 65 -2.24 -4.43 -16.30
N LEU A 66 -2.90 -4.59 -17.44
CA LEU A 66 -4.04 -3.81 -17.87
C LEU A 66 -5.26 -4.72 -17.90
N ALA A 67 -6.39 -4.27 -17.37
CA ALA A 67 -7.66 -4.99 -17.44
C ALA A 67 -8.78 -4.06 -17.93
N THR A 68 -9.62 -4.56 -18.83
CA THR A 68 -10.81 -3.90 -19.37
C THR A 68 -11.87 -4.96 -19.66
N THR A 69 -13.00 -4.59 -20.27
CA THR A 69 -14.09 -5.52 -20.58
C THR A 69 -13.58 -6.81 -21.20
N ASN A 70 -13.77 -7.91 -20.48
CA ASN A 70 -13.38 -9.28 -20.84
C ASN A 70 -11.94 -9.46 -21.35
N ARG A 71 -11.01 -8.56 -20.99
CA ARG A 71 -9.62 -8.65 -21.44
C ARG A 71 -8.64 -8.27 -20.33
N VAL A 72 -7.55 -9.03 -20.25
CA VAL A 72 -6.40 -8.79 -19.37
C VAL A 72 -5.13 -8.90 -20.21
N ILE A 73 -4.25 -7.91 -20.11
CA ILE A 73 -2.92 -7.91 -20.75
C ILE A 73 -1.87 -7.83 -19.64
N ILE A 74 -0.95 -8.78 -19.64
CA ILE A 74 0.15 -8.90 -18.68
C ILE A 74 1.45 -8.72 -19.43
N ALA A 75 2.18 -7.65 -19.14
CA ALA A 75 3.43 -7.30 -19.84
C ALA A 75 4.55 -7.06 -18.83
N GLY A 76 5.80 -7.15 -19.30
CA GLY A 76 6.96 -6.86 -18.47
C GLY A 76 8.15 -7.79 -18.68
N GLU A 77 9.11 -7.75 -17.74
CA GLU A 77 10.36 -8.51 -17.81
C GLU A 77 10.52 -9.43 -16.60
N VAL A 78 11.05 -10.62 -16.87
CA VAL A 78 11.22 -11.65 -15.83
C VAL A 78 12.55 -12.36 -15.95
N ARG A 79 13.09 -12.83 -14.81
CA ARG A 79 14.23 -13.73 -14.71
C ARG A 79 13.98 -14.71 -13.55
N GLY A 80 14.11 -16.00 -13.81
CA GLY A 80 13.87 -17.03 -12.78
C GLY A 80 13.50 -18.38 -13.38
N PRO A 81 12.56 -19.10 -12.75
CA PRO A 81 12.09 -20.38 -13.26
C PRO A 81 11.42 -20.24 -14.63
N LYS A 82 11.44 -21.31 -15.41
CA LYS A 82 10.61 -21.38 -16.62
C LYS A 82 9.16 -21.57 -16.23
N ILE A 83 8.33 -20.60 -16.56
CA ILE A 83 6.88 -20.62 -16.34
C ILE A 83 6.23 -20.47 -17.70
N SER A 84 5.26 -21.34 -18.01
CA SER A 84 4.52 -21.26 -19.26
C SER A 84 3.48 -20.13 -19.23
N ASN A 85 3.09 -19.64 -20.41
CA ASN A 85 2.02 -18.66 -20.50
C ASN A 85 0.71 -19.19 -19.89
N GLU A 86 0.42 -20.49 -20.03
CA GLU A 86 -0.76 -21.14 -19.45
C GLU A 86 -0.76 -21.03 -17.92
N GLN A 87 0.38 -21.26 -17.26
CA GLN A 87 0.49 -21.12 -15.80
C GLN A 87 0.24 -19.67 -15.35
N ILE A 88 0.69 -18.68 -16.11
CA ILE A 88 0.45 -17.26 -15.84
C ILE A 88 -1.03 -16.92 -16.05
N ILE A 89 -1.64 -17.41 -17.13
CA ILE A 89 -3.06 -17.25 -17.44
C ILE A 89 -3.92 -17.85 -16.32
N ASP A 90 -3.62 -19.07 -15.89
CA ASP A 90 -4.35 -19.75 -14.81
C ASP A 90 -4.21 -18.98 -13.48
N THR A 91 -3.02 -18.44 -13.20
CA THR A 91 -2.78 -17.60 -12.02
C THR A 91 -3.63 -16.32 -12.06
N ALA A 92 -3.67 -15.63 -13.20
CA ALA A 92 -4.49 -14.44 -13.36
C ALA A 92 -5.99 -14.76 -13.23
N ARG A 93 -6.47 -15.86 -13.84
CA ARG A 93 -7.85 -16.32 -13.71
C ARG A 93 -8.22 -16.67 -12.28
N GLN A 94 -7.31 -17.33 -11.55
CA GLN A 94 -7.53 -17.64 -10.14
C GLN A 94 -7.64 -16.36 -9.31
N ALA A 95 -6.79 -15.35 -9.53
CA ALA A 95 -6.89 -14.05 -8.88
C ALA A 95 -8.25 -13.36 -9.13
N ILE A 96 -8.71 -13.34 -10.37
CA ILE A 96 -10.03 -12.78 -10.74
C ILE A 96 -11.17 -13.53 -10.05
N LYS A 97 -11.06 -14.87 -9.97
CA LYS A 97 -12.03 -15.75 -9.28
C LYS A 97 -12.05 -15.49 -7.78
N ASP A 98 -10.87 -15.37 -7.16
CA ASP A 98 -10.75 -15.12 -5.72
C ASP A 98 -11.34 -13.77 -5.33
N ILE A 99 -11.19 -12.74 -6.18
CA ILE A 99 -11.83 -11.43 -6.03
C ILE A 99 -13.37 -11.55 -6.12
N GLY A 100 -13.87 -12.51 -6.90
CA GLY A 100 -15.30 -12.80 -7.03
C GLY A 100 -15.94 -12.24 -8.30
N TYR A 101 -15.21 -12.09 -9.41
CA TYR A 101 -15.77 -11.63 -10.67
C TYR A 101 -16.38 -12.77 -11.48
N GLU A 102 -17.72 -12.73 -11.59
CA GLU A 102 -18.57 -13.63 -12.39
C GLU A 102 -19.65 -12.84 -13.18
N GLN A 103 -19.36 -11.59 -13.58
CA GLN A 103 -20.27 -10.78 -14.37
C GLN A 103 -20.00 -10.93 -15.88
N GLU A 104 -21.02 -10.65 -16.71
CA GLU A 104 -20.96 -10.87 -18.17
C GLU A 104 -19.77 -10.17 -18.84
N GLY A 105 -19.49 -8.91 -18.48
CA GLY A 105 -18.41 -8.12 -19.07
C GLY A 105 -17.04 -8.34 -18.43
N PHE A 106 -16.94 -9.08 -17.31
CA PHE A 106 -15.67 -9.47 -16.71
C PHE A 106 -15.83 -10.72 -15.83
N HIS A 107 -15.43 -11.88 -16.38
CA HIS A 107 -15.62 -13.16 -15.75
C HIS A 107 -14.31 -13.95 -15.71
N TRP A 108 -13.97 -14.54 -14.56
CA TRP A 108 -12.70 -15.25 -14.36
C TRP A 108 -12.44 -16.37 -15.39
N ARG A 109 -13.50 -17.02 -15.93
CA ARG A 109 -13.40 -18.08 -16.93
C ARG A 109 -13.24 -17.57 -18.34
N ASP A 110 -13.96 -16.49 -18.68
CA ASP A 110 -14.19 -16.06 -20.06
C ASP A 110 -13.28 -14.90 -20.49
N ALA A 111 -12.70 -14.16 -19.53
CA ALA A 111 -11.75 -13.09 -19.81
C ALA A 111 -10.57 -13.60 -20.65
N GLN A 112 -10.27 -12.90 -21.75
CA GLN A 112 -9.12 -13.17 -22.59
C GLN A 112 -7.87 -12.63 -21.93
N VAL A 113 -6.94 -13.52 -21.57
CA VAL A 113 -5.67 -13.15 -20.93
C VAL A 113 -4.55 -13.27 -21.95
N GLU A 114 -3.88 -12.17 -22.22
CA GLU A 114 -2.72 -12.08 -23.11
C GLU A 114 -1.45 -11.87 -22.28
N VAL A 115 -0.41 -12.70 -22.52
CA VAL A 115 0.86 -12.66 -21.79
C VAL A 115 1.98 -12.21 -22.70
N LEU A 116 2.56 -11.05 -22.40
CA LEU A 116 3.63 -10.37 -23.12
C LEU A 116 4.88 -10.24 -22.25
N LEU A 117 5.11 -11.21 -21.36
CA LEU A 117 6.32 -11.25 -20.53
C LEU A 117 7.51 -11.75 -21.35
N HIS A 118 8.66 -11.10 -21.20
CA HIS A 118 9.89 -11.49 -21.85
C HIS A 118 11.06 -11.54 -20.86
N SER A 119 12.18 -12.12 -21.29
CA SER A 119 13.40 -12.21 -20.45
C SER A 119 14.01 -10.83 -20.24
N GLN A 120 14.44 -10.53 -19.01
CA GLN A 120 15.16 -9.30 -18.67
C GLN A 120 16.42 -9.14 -19.55
N SER A 121 16.69 -7.92 -20.02
CA SER A 121 17.88 -7.63 -20.83
C SER A 121 19.17 -7.83 -20.02
N ALA A 122 20.24 -8.29 -20.72
CA ALA A 122 21.54 -8.48 -20.10
C ALA A 122 22.19 -7.18 -19.61
N ASP A 123 21.86 -6.05 -20.24
CA ASP A 123 22.41 -4.73 -19.88
C ASP A 123 21.91 -4.25 -18.51
N ILE A 124 20.63 -4.47 -18.23
CA ILE A 124 20.04 -4.15 -16.91
C ILE A 124 20.64 -5.06 -15.82
N ALA A 125 20.81 -6.34 -16.12
CA ALA A 125 21.40 -7.30 -15.18
C ALA A 125 22.82 -6.91 -14.77
N GLN A 126 23.64 -6.40 -15.69
CA GLN A 126 25.02 -6.02 -15.43
C GLN A 126 25.16 -4.82 -14.45
N GLY A 127 24.19 -3.89 -14.44
CA GLY A 127 24.19 -2.74 -13.53
C GLY A 127 23.74 -3.04 -12.11
N VAL A 128 22.97 -4.11 -11.93
CA VAL A 128 22.23 -4.43 -10.68
C VAL A 128 22.83 -5.61 -9.93
N ASP A 129 23.36 -6.61 -10.64
CA ASP A 129 23.89 -7.83 -10.02
C ASP A 129 25.23 -7.56 -9.32
N ALA A 130 25.40 -8.14 -8.12
CA ALA A 130 26.69 -8.14 -7.44
C ALA A 130 27.74 -8.89 -8.27
N SER A 131 28.89 -8.28 -8.51
CA SER A 131 30.00 -8.92 -9.23
C SER A 131 31.33 -8.60 -8.54
N GLY A 132 32.08 -9.64 -8.16
CA GLY A 132 33.34 -9.48 -7.47
C GLY A 132 33.18 -8.84 -6.07
N ASN A 133 33.88 -7.73 -5.82
CA ASN A 133 33.82 -6.99 -4.55
C ASN A 133 32.75 -5.87 -4.53
N LYS A 134 31.84 -5.82 -5.52
CA LYS A 134 30.82 -4.79 -5.62
C LYS A 134 29.51 -5.29 -4.99
N ASP A 135 28.99 -4.55 -4.02
CA ASP A 135 27.64 -4.75 -3.46
C ASP A 135 26.59 -4.57 -4.55
N GLU A 136 25.46 -5.27 -4.39
CA GLU A 136 24.29 -5.10 -5.24
C GLU A 136 23.78 -3.65 -5.15
N GLY A 137 23.82 -2.93 -6.27
CA GLY A 137 23.36 -1.55 -6.37
C GLY A 137 21.84 -1.45 -6.58
N ALA A 138 21.28 -0.27 -6.35
CA ALA A 138 19.89 0.00 -6.70
C ALA A 138 19.68 -0.13 -8.21
N GLY A 139 18.57 -0.76 -8.61
CA GLY A 139 18.24 -0.97 -10.03
C GLY A 139 17.76 0.29 -10.74
N ASP A 140 17.40 1.32 -9.99
CA ASP A 140 16.98 2.61 -10.50
C ASP A 140 17.29 3.72 -9.48
N GLN A 141 17.19 4.97 -9.91
CA GLN A 141 17.11 6.11 -9.02
C GLN A 141 15.71 6.20 -8.42
N GLY A 142 15.59 6.83 -7.25
CA GLY A 142 14.27 7.10 -6.68
C GLY A 142 14.33 7.72 -5.29
N ILE A 143 13.17 8.24 -4.87
CA ILE A 143 12.91 8.70 -3.50
C ILE A 143 11.74 7.89 -2.93
N MET A 144 11.87 7.42 -1.71
CA MET A 144 10.84 6.63 -1.03
C MET A 144 10.56 7.24 0.32
N PHE A 145 9.29 7.24 0.70
CA PHE A 145 8.84 7.82 1.97
C PHE A 145 8.30 6.75 2.90
N GLY A 146 8.63 6.90 4.18
CA GLY A 146 8.00 6.21 5.28
C GLY A 146 7.28 7.20 6.17
N TYR A 147 6.14 6.80 6.72
CA TYR A 147 5.37 7.62 7.64
C TYR A 147 4.77 6.78 8.76
N ALA A 148 4.69 7.36 9.95
CA ALA A 148 3.92 6.84 11.07
C ALA A 148 3.44 7.98 11.96
N CYS A 149 2.26 7.79 12.59
CA CYS A 149 1.68 8.77 13.52
C CYS A 149 0.83 8.05 14.58
N ARG A 150 0.57 8.73 15.71
CA ARG A 150 -0.21 8.17 16.84
C ARG A 150 -1.72 8.41 16.70
N GLU A 151 -2.27 8.14 15.51
CA GLU A 151 -3.71 8.35 15.28
C GLU A 151 -4.52 7.07 15.39
N THR A 152 -3.89 5.92 15.16
CA THR A 152 -4.48 4.58 15.30
C THR A 152 -3.51 3.65 16.01
N PRO A 153 -3.97 2.49 16.54
CA PRO A 153 -3.08 1.48 17.14
C PRO A 153 -2.00 0.97 16.18
N GLU A 154 -2.30 0.96 14.88
CA GLU A 154 -1.39 0.54 13.81
C GLU A 154 -0.38 1.64 13.42
N LEU A 155 -0.48 2.80 14.06
CA LEU A 155 0.34 3.99 13.80
C LEU A 155 0.19 4.49 12.36
N MET A 156 -1.05 4.56 11.90
CA MET A 156 -1.47 5.03 10.56
C MET A 156 -2.36 6.27 10.66
N PRO A 157 -2.44 7.08 9.58
CA PRO A 157 -3.42 8.17 9.49
C PRO A 157 -4.85 7.66 9.59
N ALA A 158 -5.62 8.23 10.49
CA ALA A 158 -6.97 7.76 10.81
C ALA A 158 -7.92 7.77 9.60
N PRO A 159 -7.99 8.82 8.75
CA PRO A 159 -8.91 8.82 7.62
C PRO A 159 -8.68 7.67 6.64
N LEU A 160 -7.42 7.39 6.30
CA LEU A 160 -7.07 6.28 5.42
C LEU A 160 -7.33 4.92 6.08
N TYR A 161 -6.90 4.76 7.32
CA TYR A 161 -7.07 3.51 8.05
C TYR A 161 -8.54 3.08 8.12
N TYR A 162 -9.44 4.01 8.46
CA TYR A 162 -10.85 3.70 8.54
C TYR A 162 -11.51 3.55 7.15
N ALA A 163 -11.03 4.28 6.13
CA ALA A 163 -11.47 4.03 4.77
C ALA A 163 -11.14 2.59 4.31
N HIS A 164 -9.92 2.10 4.58
CA HIS A 164 -9.57 0.70 4.33
C HIS A 164 -10.43 -0.27 5.12
N LYS A 165 -10.59 -0.03 6.41
CA LYS A 165 -11.30 -0.92 7.32
C LYS A 165 -12.76 -1.13 6.93
N ILE A 166 -13.46 -0.07 6.51
CA ILE A 166 -14.83 -0.17 6.00
C ILE A 166 -14.93 -1.18 4.86
N LEU A 167 -14.09 -1.06 3.85
CA LEU A 167 -14.14 -1.95 2.67
C LEU A 167 -13.66 -3.35 2.99
N GLN A 168 -12.69 -3.48 3.89
CA GLN A 168 -12.18 -4.77 4.35
C GLN A 168 -13.24 -5.58 5.09
N GLU A 169 -14.02 -4.95 5.99
CA GLU A 169 -15.13 -5.61 6.70
C GLU A 169 -16.23 -6.10 5.72
N ILE A 170 -16.57 -5.27 4.73
CA ILE A 170 -17.56 -5.67 3.71
C ILE A 170 -16.99 -6.84 2.85
N SER A 171 -15.72 -6.77 2.45
CA SER A 171 -15.08 -7.83 1.70
C SER A 171 -15.05 -9.16 2.47
N LEU A 172 -14.71 -9.12 3.74
CA LEU A 172 -14.75 -10.30 4.61
C LEU A 172 -16.16 -10.91 4.68
N ALA A 173 -17.20 -10.09 4.80
CA ALA A 173 -18.58 -10.56 4.80
C ALA A 173 -19.00 -11.17 3.45
N ARG A 174 -18.54 -10.61 2.32
CA ARG A 174 -18.74 -11.18 0.98
C ARG A 174 -18.07 -12.55 0.86
N HIS A 175 -16.79 -12.66 1.18
CA HIS A 175 -16.05 -13.93 1.11
C HIS A 175 -16.60 -14.99 2.06
N ALA A 176 -17.13 -14.59 3.21
CA ALA A 176 -17.81 -15.49 4.14
C ALA A 176 -19.21 -15.93 3.66
N GLY A 177 -19.72 -15.37 2.54
CA GLY A 177 -21.06 -15.64 2.01
C GLY A 177 -22.19 -15.07 2.88
N VAL A 178 -21.88 -14.16 3.81
CA VAL A 178 -22.86 -13.44 4.64
C VAL A 178 -23.52 -12.35 3.78
N GLU A 179 -22.71 -11.56 3.08
CA GLU A 179 -23.19 -10.53 2.15
C GLU A 179 -23.11 -11.04 0.70
N LYS A 180 -24.29 -11.25 0.07
CA LYS A 180 -24.40 -11.83 -1.27
C LYS A 180 -24.91 -10.86 -2.34
N THR A 181 -25.32 -9.69 -1.93
CA THR A 181 -25.94 -8.70 -2.81
C THR A 181 -24.99 -7.60 -3.24
N LEU A 182 -23.84 -7.49 -2.56
CA LEU A 182 -22.77 -6.55 -2.89
C LEU A 182 -21.72 -7.22 -3.79
N GLY A 183 -21.30 -6.51 -4.86
CA GLY A 183 -20.25 -6.95 -5.77
C GLY A 183 -18.83 -6.69 -5.25
N PRO A 184 -17.80 -7.06 -6.02
CA PRO A 184 -16.41 -6.90 -5.56
C PRO A 184 -15.89 -5.46 -5.65
N ASP A 185 -16.44 -4.59 -6.49
CA ASP A 185 -15.95 -3.22 -6.69
C ASP A 185 -16.58 -2.24 -5.71
N ALA A 186 -15.76 -1.49 -5.03
CA ALA A 186 -16.21 -0.46 -4.10
C ALA A 186 -15.15 0.61 -3.85
N LYS A 187 -15.62 1.78 -3.43
CA LYS A 187 -14.80 2.90 -2.95
C LYS A 187 -15.36 3.40 -1.63
N SER A 188 -14.48 3.81 -0.74
CA SER A 188 -14.83 4.50 0.52
C SER A 188 -14.00 5.76 0.67
N GLN A 189 -14.56 6.75 1.37
CA GLN A 189 -13.87 7.98 1.72
C GLN A 189 -14.35 8.42 3.09
N VAL A 190 -13.42 8.81 3.96
CA VAL A 190 -13.73 9.26 5.31
C VAL A 190 -13.10 10.62 5.54
N THR A 191 -13.91 11.62 5.89
CA THR A 191 -13.45 12.92 6.35
C THR A 191 -13.49 12.93 7.87
N VAL A 192 -12.34 13.19 8.48
CA VAL A 192 -12.16 13.22 9.93
C VAL A 192 -11.89 14.64 10.40
N ARG A 193 -12.59 15.07 11.45
CA ARG A 193 -12.30 16.31 12.15
C ARG A 193 -11.19 16.08 13.16
N TYR A 194 -10.24 17.02 13.15
CA TYR A 194 -9.17 17.09 14.11
C TYR A 194 -9.37 18.24 15.08
N GLN A 195 -9.19 17.97 16.37
CA GLN A 195 -9.17 18.98 17.42
C GLN A 195 -7.87 18.83 18.22
N ASN A 196 -7.16 19.95 18.37
CA ASN A 196 -5.83 19.94 19.01
C ASN A 196 -4.87 18.91 18.41
N GLY A 197 -4.92 18.74 17.08
CA GLY A 197 -4.09 17.80 16.32
C GLY A 197 -4.47 16.32 16.48
N LYS A 198 -5.60 16.00 17.12
CA LYS A 198 -6.08 14.63 17.32
C LYS A 198 -7.37 14.39 16.54
N PRO A 199 -7.55 13.23 15.89
CA PRO A 199 -8.78 12.87 15.22
C PRO A 199 -9.89 12.60 16.25
N VAL A 200 -11.10 13.15 16.05
CA VAL A 200 -12.17 13.09 17.05
C VAL A 200 -13.51 12.57 16.53
N GLU A 201 -13.83 12.80 15.27
CA GLU A 201 -15.09 12.31 14.68
C GLU A 201 -15.01 12.22 13.15
N ALA A 202 -15.87 11.41 12.55
CA ALA A 202 -16.09 11.37 11.12
C ALA A 202 -17.21 12.35 10.74
N THR A 203 -16.86 13.40 9.98
CA THR A 203 -17.84 14.42 9.56
C THR A 203 -18.54 14.05 8.27
N GLN A 204 -17.85 13.33 7.37
CA GLN A 204 -18.43 12.82 6.13
C GLN A 204 -17.94 11.40 5.84
N ILE A 205 -18.85 10.57 5.35
CA ILE A 205 -18.59 9.19 4.95
C ILE A 205 -19.19 8.96 3.56
N VAL A 206 -18.32 8.59 2.61
CA VAL A 206 -18.72 8.20 1.26
C VAL A 206 -18.49 6.71 1.11
N VAL A 207 -19.48 5.97 0.61
CA VAL A 207 -19.31 4.58 0.15
C VAL A 207 -20.02 4.43 -1.18
N SER A 208 -19.26 4.11 -2.22
CA SER A 208 -19.80 3.68 -3.51
C SER A 208 -19.53 2.20 -3.66
N HIS A 209 -20.58 1.38 -3.64
CA HIS A 209 -20.44 -0.07 -3.64
C HIS A 209 -21.24 -0.69 -4.79
N GLN A 210 -20.58 -1.56 -5.56
CA GLN A 210 -21.22 -2.37 -6.58
C GLN A 210 -22.25 -3.30 -5.93
N HIS A 211 -23.39 -3.49 -6.59
CA HIS A 211 -24.42 -4.46 -6.21
C HIS A 211 -24.72 -5.39 -7.36
N VAL A 212 -24.97 -6.66 -7.08
CA VAL A 212 -25.21 -7.71 -8.09
C VAL A 212 -26.72 -7.93 -8.38
N VAL A 213 -27.57 -7.23 -7.66
CA VAL A 213 -29.03 -7.22 -7.89
C VAL A 213 -29.42 -5.88 -8.51
N GLU A 214 -29.82 -5.89 -9.77
CA GLU A 214 -30.04 -4.67 -10.56
C GLU A 214 -31.08 -3.70 -9.98
N SER A 215 -32.08 -4.23 -9.28
CA SER A 215 -33.19 -3.45 -8.73
C SER A 215 -32.88 -2.70 -7.43
N LEU A 216 -31.71 -2.90 -6.82
CA LEU A 216 -31.35 -2.22 -5.58
C LEU A 216 -31.20 -0.72 -5.80
N THR A 217 -31.78 0.04 -4.87
CA THR A 217 -31.65 1.50 -4.81
C THR A 217 -30.45 1.91 -3.93
N SER A 218 -30.06 3.19 -3.97
CA SER A 218 -29.03 3.72 -3.07
C SER A 218 -29.44 3.57 -1.59
N GLU A 219 -30.73 3.63 -1.26
CA GLU A 219 -31.24 3.43 0.10
C GLU A 219 -31.09 1.96 0.54
N ASP A 220 -31.31 1.02 -0.37
CA ASP A 220 -31.09 -0.41 -0.10
C ASP A 220 -29.60 -0.66 0.18
N VAL A 221 -28.72 -0.16 -0.67
CA VAL A 221 -27.25 -0.26 -0.46
C VAL A 221 -26.85 0.41 0.85
N ALA A 222 -27.43 1.58 1.19
CA ALA A 222 -27.14 2.24 2.45
C ALA A 222 -27.51 1.37 3.67
N ARG A 223 -28.66 0.66 3.62
CA ARG A 223 -29.03 -0.28 4.69
C ARG A 223 -28.05 -1.45 4.82
N LEU A 224 -27.51 -1.92 3.71
CA LEU A 224 -26.54 -3.03 3.69
C LEU A 224 -25.17 -2.61 4.23
N VAL A 225 -24.63 -1.44 3.82
CA VAL A 225 -23.26 -1.04 4.15
C VAL A 225 -23.12 -0.36 5.52
N ARG A 226 -24.16 0.34 6.03
CA ARG A 226 -24.10 1.07 7.30
C ARG A 226 -23.59 0.25 8.48
N PRO A 227 -24.07 -0.98 8.73
CA PRO A 227 -23.59 -1.78 9.86
C PRO A 227 -22.08 -2.02 9.83
N TYR A 228 -21.50 -2.22 8.65
CA TYR A 228 -20.06 -2.41 8.49
C TYR A 228 -19.28 -1.12 8.75
N VAL A 229 -19.80 0.02 8.29
CA VAL A 229 -19.19 1.33 8.57
C VAL A 229 -19.21 1.62 10.08
N GLU A 230 -20.35 1.39 10.74
CA GLU A 230 -20.51 1.60 12.19
C GLU A 230 -19.60 0.67 13.00
N ALA A 231 -19.37 -0.56 12.53
CA ALA A 231 -18.44 -1.50 13.16
C ALA A 231 -16.97 -1.13 12.93
N ALA A 232 -16.65 -0.52 11.80
CA ALA A 232 -15.28 -0.15 11.44
C ALA A 232 -14.76 1.06 12.20
N LEU A 233 -15.62 2.07 12.47
CA LEU A 233 -15.22 3.33 13.08
C LEU A 233 -15.22 3.25 14.61
N PRO A 234 -14.42 4.08 15.32
CA PRO A 234 -14.45 4.16 16.77
C PRO A 234 -15.83 4.59 17.28
N LYS A 235 -16.22 4.04 18.43
CA LYS A 235 -17.48 4.40 19.07
C LYS A 235 -17.54 5.90 19.34
N GLY A 236 -18.62 6.54 18.89
CA GLY A 236 -18.87 7.98 19.06
C GLY A 236 -18.30 8.86 17.95
N TRP A 237 -17.60 8.29 16.96
CA TRP A 237 -17.11 9.06 15.80
C TRP A 237 -18.22 9.36 14.78
N ILE A 238 -19.22 8.51 14.71
CA ILE A 238 -20.43 8.76 13.93
C ILE A 238 -21.43 9.47 14.86
N THR A 239 -21.87 10.65 14.44
CA THR A 239 -22.80 11.49 15.19
C THR A 239 -24.04 11.79 14.35
N ALA A 240 -25.04 12.46 14.95
CA ALA A 240 -26.23 12.93 14.22
C ALA A 240 -25.88 13.94 13.10
N ASN A 241 -24.69 14.56 13.17
CA ASN A 241 -24.21 15.53 12.19
C ASN A 241 -23.34 14.90 11.09
N THR A 242 -23.01 13.61 11.18
CA THR A 242 -22.24 12.91 10.15
C THR A 242 -23.04 12.85 8.85
N VAL A 243 -22.45 13.38 7.76
CA VAL A 243 -23.06 13.38 6.43
C VAL A 243 -22.71 12.09 5.71
N TRP A 244 -23.71 11.45 5.13
CA TRP A 244 -23.58 10.17 4.43
C TRP A 244 -23.81 10.32 2.93
N HIS A 245 -22.93 9.76 2.12
CA HIS A 245 -23.03 9.69 0.67
C HIS A 245 -22.89 8.22 0.25
N ILE A 246 -24.00 7.50 0.14
CA ILE A 246 -24.00 6.09 -0.27
C ILE A 246 -24.56 5.98 -1.68
N ASN A 247 -23.76 5.45 -2.62
CA ASN A 247 -24.10 5.38 -4.05
C ASN A 247 -24.80 6.65 -4.55
N PRO A 248 -24.19 7.84 -4.39
CA PRO A 248 -24.86 9.12 -4.64
C PRO A 248 -25.29 9.29 -6.12
N THR A 249 -24.70 8.56 -7.03
CA THR A 249 -25.08 8.54 -8.46
C THR A 249 -26.21 7.57 -8.78
N GLY A 250 -26.71 6.81 -7.80
CA GLY A 250 -27.75 5.81 -7.96
C GLY A 250 -27.21 4.41 -8.17
N LYS A 251 -27.49 3.82 -9.36
CA LYS A 251 -27.05 2.46 -9.71
C LYS A 251 -25.54 2.32 -9.79
N PHE A 252 -25.02 1.25 -9.19
CA PHE A 252 -23.65 0.76 -9.41
C PHE A 252 -23.71 -0.76 -9.61
N TYR A 253 -24.27 -1.19 -10.75
CA TYR A 253 -24.45 -2.60 -11.09
C TYR A 253 -23.26 -3.16 -11.87
N ILE A 254 -22.80 -2.44 -12.90
CA ILE A 254 -21.59 -2.81 -13.65
C ILE A 254 -20.37 -2.20 -12.92
N GLY A 255 -19.46 -3.05 -12.48
CA GLY A 255 -18.25 -2.64 -11.76
C GLY A 255 -17.00 -3.35 -12.29
N GLY A 256 -15.86 -3.01 -11.68
CA GLY A 256 -14.59 -3.57 -12.05
C GLY A 256 -14.12 -3.20 -13.47
N PRO A 257 -13.25 -4.03 -14.07
CA PRO A 257 -12.67 -3.76 -15.39
C PRO A 257 -13.69 -3.62 -16.54
N ASP A 258 -14.93 -4.07 -16.35
CA ASP A 258 -16.00 -3.84 -17.32
C ASP A 258 -16.55 -2.41 -17.25
N GLY A 259 -16.60 -1.83 -16.07
CA GLY A 259 -17.04 -0.45 -15.86
C GLY A 259 -15.98 0.60 -16.18
N ASP A 260 -14.72 0.31 -15.89
CA ASP A 260 -13.58 1.21 -16.11
C ASP A 260 -12.29 0.41 -16.30
N CYS A 261 -11.37 0.93 -17.09
CA CYS A 261 -10.09 0.30 -17.35
C CYS A 261 -9.16 0.41 -16.14
N GLY A 262 -8.57 -0.72 -15.72
CA GLY A 262 -7.59 -0.80 -14.66
C GLY A 262 -6.16 -0.93 -15.17
N LEU A 263 -5.22 -0.43 -14.37
CA LEU A 263 -3.79 -0.55 -14.58
C LEU A 263 -3.05 -0.73 -13.25
N THR A 264 -2.01 -1.56 -13.26
CA THR A 264 -1.10 -1.71 -12.11
C THR A 264 -0.47 -0.37 -11.74
N GLY A 265 -0.43 -0.07 -10.43
CA GLY A 265 0.27 1.09 -9.90
C GLY A 265 -0.47 2.43 -10.03
N ARG A 266 -1.78 2.43 -10.22
CA ARG A 266 -2.58 3.65 -10.28
C ARG A 266 -3.26 4.05 -8.96
N LYS A 267 -3.03 3.31 -7.87
CA LYS A 267 -3.58 3.57 -6.53
C LYS A 267 -2.50 3.73 -5.46
N ILE A 268 -1.35 4.31 -5.85
CA ILE A 268 -0.16 4.42 -5.01
C ILE A 268 -0.37 5.24 -3.74
N ILE A 269 -1.28 6.20 -3.74
CA ILE A 269 -1.62 7.00 -2.55
C ILE A 269 -2.51 6.20 -1.59
N VAL A 270 -3.47 5.44 -2.14
CA VAL A 270 -4.30 4.48 -1.37
C VAL A 270 -3.41 3.38 -0.76
N ASP A 271 -2.42 2.91 -1.50
CA ASP A 271 -1.48 1.88 -1.06
C ASP A 271 -0.59 2.31 0.11
N THR A 272 -0.39 3.61 0.31
CA THR A 272 0.57 4.18 1.25
C THR A 272 -0.10 4.95 2.40
N TYR A 273 -0.21 6.27 2.31
CA TYR A 273 -0.62 7.10 3.46
C TYR A 273 -1.83 8.01 3.20
N GLY A 274 -2.52 7.84 2.06
CA GLY A 274 -3.76 8.57 1.76
C GLY A 274 -3.62 10.10 1.71
N GLY A 275 -2.44 10.59 1.34
CA GLY A 275 -2.14 12.02 1.28
C GLY A 275 -1.63 12.64 2.59
N ALA A 276 -1.54 11.86 3.68
CA ALA A 276 -1.00 12.35 4.96
C ALA A 276 0.53 12.52 4.96
N ALA A 277 1.22 11.90 4.00
CA ALA A 277 2.66 12.02 3.79
C ALA A 277 2.98 12.18 2.31
N PRO A 278 4.17 12.70 1.95
CA PRO A 278 4.65 12.71 0.58
C PRO A 278 4.76 11.31 -0.02
N HIS A 279 4.84 11.24 -1.35
CA HIS A 279 5.04 10.00 -2.10
C HIS A 279 6.12 10.19 -3.16
N GLY A 280 6.99 9.20 -3.35
CA GLY A 280 8.07 9.26 -4.34
C GLY A 280 7.65 8.95 -5.78
N GLY A 281 6.43 8.45 -5.98
CA GLY A 281 5.87 8.11 -7.29
C GLY A 281 5.99 6.66 -7.71
N GLY A 282 6.85 5.85 -7.05
CA GLY A 282 7.04 4.44 -7.37
C GLY A 282 5.86 3.56 -6.92
N ALA A 283 5.31 2.75 -7.84
CA ALA A 283 4.33 1.73 -7.51
C ALA A 283 4.99 0.49 -6.88
N PHE A 284 4.22 -0.27 -6.09
CA PHE A 284 4.70 -1.49 -5.43
C PHE A 284 4.34 -2.76 -6.20
N SER A 285 3.07 -2.95 -6.50
CA SER A 285 2.56 -4.18 -7.11
C SER A 285 3.26 -4.50 -8.44
N GLY A 286 3.47 -5.78 -8.70
CA GLY A 286 4.16 -6.27 -9.88
C GLY A 286 5.69 -6.22 -9.82
N LYS A 287 6.28 -5.64 -8.78
CA LYS A 287 7.73 -5.52 -8.60
C LYS A 287 8.25 -6.52 -7.57
N ASP A 288 9.28 -7.28 -7.92
CA ASP A 288 10.04 -8.06 -6.94
C ASP A 288 10.84 -7.12 -6.00
N PRO A 289 11.29 -7.58 -4.82
CA PRO A 289 11.90 -6.70 -3.81
C PRO A 289 13.31 -6.18 -4.15
N THR A 290 13.87 -6.47 -5.32
CA THR A 290 15.10 -5.81 -5.78
C THR A 290 14.85 -4.37 -6.20
N LYS A 291 13.60 -4.05 -6.56
CA LYS A 291 13.18 -2.69 -6.91
C LYS A 291 13.02 -1.87 -5.62
N VAL A 292 13.86 -0.85 -5.48
CA VAL A 292 13.88 0.02 -4.28
C VAL A 292 12.57 0.80 -4.09
N ASP A 293 11.83 1.06 -5.17
CA ASP A 293 10.47 1.62 -5.08
C ASP A 293 9.61 0.87 -4.08
N ARG A 294 9.71 -0.47 -4.07
CA ARG A 294 8.96 -1.33 -3.15
C ARG A 294 9.72 -1.55 -1.85
N SER A 295 10.92 -2.11 -1.92
CA SER A 295 11.67 -2.55 -0.73
C SER A 295 12.10 -1.40 0.17
N ALA A 296 12.57 -0.28 -0.39
CA ALA A 296 12.99 0.86 0.43
C ALA A 296 11.79 1.65 0.97
N ALA A 297 10.64 1.68 0.30
CA ALA A 297 9.41 2.22 0.88
C ALA A 297 8.94 1.38 2.09
N TYR A 298 9.05 0.06 2.02
CA TYR A 298 8.79 -0.82 3.16
C TYR A 298 9.78 -0.60 4.30
N ALA A 299 11.09 -0.46 3.99
CA ALA A 299 12.10 -0.14 4.99
C ALA A 299 11.85 1.24 5.63
N ALA A 300 11.49 2.25 4.85
CA ALA A 300 11.18 3.58 5.36
C ALA A 300 9.96 3.55 6.31
N ARG A 301 8.90 2.78 5.96
CA ARG A 301 7.76 2.55 6.87
C ARG A 301 8.19 1.83 8.15
N TYR A 302 8.97 0.77 8.03
CA TYR A 302 9.49 0.02 9.17
C TYR A 302 10.23 0.92 10.16
N LEU A 303 11.14 1.75 9.66
CA LEU A 303 11.90 2.69 10.48
C LEU A 303 11.00 3.75 11.11
N ALA A 304 10.13 4.41 10.34
CA ALA A 304 9.21 5.43 10.86
C ALA A 304 8.28 4.87 11.94
N LYS A 305 7.76 3.65 11.75
CA LYS A 305 6.91 2.98 12.74
C LYS A 305 7.66 2.70 14.02
N ASN A 306 8.91 2.22 13.95
CA ASN A 306 9.73 1.97 15.12
C ASN A 306 10.09 3.25 15.88
N VAL A 307 10.33 4.38 15.20
CA VAL A 307 10.56 5.70 15.82
C VAL A 307 9.35 6.10 16.69
N ILE A 308 8.13 5.97 16.15
CA ILE A 308 6.92 6.31 16.90
C ILE A 308 6.66 5.30 18.02
N ALA A 309 6.84 4.01 17.77
CA ALA A 309 6.68 2.97 18.78
C ALA A 309 7.69 3.09 19.94
N ALA A 310 8.91 3.59 19.65
CA ALA A 310 9.94 3.89 20.66
C ALA A 310 9.65 5.16 21.48
N ASP A 311 8.58 5.90 21.17
CA ASP A 311 8.20 7.15 21.83
C ASP A 311 9.16 8.32 21.55
N LEU A 312 9.86 8.31 20.42
CA LEU A 312 10.77 9.38 20.03
C LEU A 312 10.07 10.58 19.37
N ALA A 313 8.85 10.39 18.89
CA ALA A 313 8.02 11.44 18.34
C ALA A 313 6.54 10.99 18.31
N ASP A 314 5.61 11.91 17.99
CA ASP A 314 4.20 11.60 17.72
C ASP A 314 3.90 11.45 16.23
N ARG A 315 4.74 12.05 15.38
CA ARG A 315 4.70 11.93 13.91
C ARG A 315 6.13 11.81 13.39
N CYS A 316 6.32 10.97 12.39
CA CYS A 316 7.62 10.78 11.74
C CYS A 316 7.43 10.56 10.25
N THR A 317 8.02 11.42 9.44
CA THR A 317 8.22 11.21 8.01
C THR A 317 9.70 10.92 7.77
N LEU A 318 10.00 9.84 7.05
CA LEU A 318 11.35 9.52 6.59
C LEU A 318 11.39 9.54 5.07
N GLN A 319 12.47 10.06 4.49
CA GLN A 319 12.79 9.92 3.08
C GLN A 319 14.10 9.15 2.92
N LEU A 320 14.08 8.15 2.05
CA LEU A 320 15.27 7.47 1.54
C LEU A 320 15.44 7.81 0.07
N SER A 321 16.67 8.02 -0.39
CA SER A 321 16.97 8.28 -1.79
C SER A 321 18.08 7.38 -2.31
N TYR A 322 17.94 6.94 -3.57
CA TYR A 322 18.90 6.04 -4.22
C TYR A 322 19.29 6.56 -5.60
N ALA A 323 20.51 6.21 -6.03
CA ALA A 323 20.96 6.35 -7.39
C ALA A 323 21.18 4.96 -8.01
N ILE A 324 20.95 4.86 -9.31
CA ILE A 324 21.18 3.62 -10.07
C ILE A 324 22.61 3.11 -9.87
N GLY A 325 22.75 1.82 -9.61
CA GLY A 325 24.06 1.16 -9.41
C GLY A 325 24.76 1.48 -8.09
N VAL A 326 24.16 2.29 -7.20
CA VAL A 326 24.72 2.62 -5.88
C VAL A 326 24.00 1.81 -4.80
N ALA A 327 24.78 1.11 -3.96
CA ALA A 327 24.21 0.22 -2.93
C ALA A 327 23.67 0.97 -1.71
N ARG A 328 24.30 2.07 -1.30
CA ARG A 328 23.85 2.83 -0.12
C ARG A 328 22.90 3.94 -0.52
N PRO A 329 21.93 4.28 0.34
CA PRO A 329 21.12 5.49 0.12
C PRO A 329 22.02 6.72 -0.02
N LEU A 330 21.65 7.64 -0.90
CA LEU A 330 22.32 8.93 -1.05
C LEU A 330 22.08 9.82 0.17
N SER A 331 20.89 9.72 0.75
CA SER A 331 20.48 10.47 1.94
C SER A 331 19.39 9.73 2.70
N ILE A 332 19.36 10.00 4.00
CA ILE A 332 18.24 9.73 4.91
C ILE A 332 17.84 11.09 5.46
N TYR A 333 16.56 11.42 5.35
CA TYR A 333 15.99 12.64 5.91
C TYR A 333 14.85 12.27 6.84
N ALA A 334 14.82 12.89 8.02
CA ALA A 334 13.77 12.72 9.02
C ALA A 334 13.10 14.06 9.32
N ASP A 335 11.77 14.05 9.33
CA ASP A 335 10.94 15.15 9.83
C ASP A 335 10.03 14.60 10.93
N LEU A 336 10.25 15.06 12.15
CA LEU A 336 9.45 14.70 13.34
C LEU A 336 8.29 15.69 13.58
N HIS A 337 8.04 16.58 12.64
CA HIS A 337 6.91 17.53 12.66
C HIS A 337 6.84 18.38 13.95
N GLY A 338 7.98 18.74 14.52
CA GLY A 338 8.07 19.47 15.79
C GLY A 338 7.58 18.67 17.00
N THR A 339 7.37 17.35 16.86
CA THR A 339 6.95 16.46 17.96
C THR A 339 8.11 15.60 18.49
N GLY A 340 9.32 15.80 17.97
CA GLY A 340 10.50 15.02 18.28
C GLY A 340 10.96 15.19 19.73
N ARG A 341 11.38 14.07 20.32
CA ARG A 341 12.07 13.97 21.62
C ARG A 341 13.56 13.68 21.46
N ILE A 342 14.03 13.69 20.24
CA ILE A 342 15.41 13.49 19.80
C ILE A 342 15.71 14.48 18.67
N ASP A 343 16.98 14.87 18.53
CA ASP A 343 17.45 15.65 17.38
C ASP A 343 17.35 14.81 16.09
N GLU A 344 16.78 15.41 15.02
CA GLU A 344 16.54 14.72 13.76
C GLU A 344 17.83 14.26 13.09
N GLY A 345 18.89 15.08 13.09
CA GLY A 345 20.18 14.69 12.54
C GLY A 345 20.87 13.56 13.34
N LYS A 346 20.66 13.50 14.66
CA LYS A 346 21.09 12.36 15.50
C LYS A 346 20.32 11.10 15.12
N LEU A 347 19.01 11.22 14.90
CA LEU A 347 18.16 10.10 14.49
C LEU A 347 18.58 9.56 13.13
N GLU A 348 18.78 10.41 12.13
CA GLU A 348 19.19 10.01 10.77
C GLU A 348 20.48 9.18 10.78
N LYS A 349 21.50 9.63 11.54
CA LYS A 349 22.75 8.89 11.69
C LYS A 349 22.54 7.52 12.34
N ALA A 350 21.75 7.48 13.41
CA ALA A 350 21.46 6.24 14.12
C ALA A 350 20.71 5.23 13.23
N LEU A 351 19.72 5.68 12.46
CA LEU A 351 18.98 4.82 11.53
C LEU A 351 19.88 4.21 10.45
N ALA A 352 20.87 4.97 9.94
CA ALA A 352 21.84 4.50 8.96
C ALA A 352 22.78 3.41 9.53
N GLU A 353 23.03 3.43 10.85
CA GLU A 353 23.88 2.45 11.52
C GLU A 353 23.13 1.19 11.98
N ILE A 354 21.87 1.34 12.37
CA ILE A 354 21.06 0.24 12.94
C ILE A 354 20.61 -0.74 11.86
N VAL A 355 20.27 -0.27 10.65
CA VAL A 355 19.77 -1.10 9.57
C VAL A 355 20.62 -0.91 8.31
N ASN A 356 21.05 -2.02 7.73
CA ASN A 356 21.70 -1.98 6.42
C ASN A 356 20.65 -1.66 5.35
N LEU A 357 20.64 -0.42 4.88
CA LEU A 357 19.69 0.11 3.89
C LEU A 357 20.16 -0.09 2.44
N SER A 358 21.15 -0.96 2.17
CA SER A 358 21.39 -1.41 0.79
C SER A 358 20.20 -2.25 0.29
N PRO A 359 19.94 -2.32 -1.03
CA PRO A 359 18.84 -3.13 -1.58
C PRO A 359 18.84 -4.56 -1.07
N ARG A 360 20.02 -5.18 -0.99
CA ARG A 360 20.18 -6.51 -0.43
C ARG A 360 19.96 -6.56 1.08
N GLY A 361 20.53 -5.60 1.82
CA GLY A 361 20.37 -5.52 3.28
C GLY A 361 18.91 -5.39 3.70
N ILE A 362 18.13 -4.58 3.00
CA ILE A 362 16.68 -4.46 3.24
C ILE A 362 15.96 -5.79 3.03
N ARG A 363 16.24 -6.47 1.90
CA ARG A 363 15.59 -7.75 1.58
C ARG A 363 15.92 -8.85 2.58
N GLU A 364 17.16 -8.88 3.08
CA GLU A 364 17.60 -9.81 4.12
C GLU A 364 16.95 -9.48 5.46
N HIS A 365 16.98 -8.22 5.88
CA HIS A 365 16.43 -7.76 7.17
C HIS A 365 14.93 -7.99 7.26
N LEU A 366 14.18 -7.58 6.24
CA LEU A 366 12.73 -7.73 6.19
C LEU A 366 12.26 -9.07 5.62
N LYS A 367 13.18 -9.96 5.18
CA LYS A 367 12.91 -11.30 4.63
C LYS A 367 11.95 -11.28 3.43
N LEU A 368 12.20 -10.36 2.48
CA LEU A 368 11.30 -10.06 1.37
C LEU A 368 11.35 -11.06 0.21
N ASN A 369 12.37 -11.92 0.11
CA ASN A 369 12.51 -12.86 -1.00
C ASN A 369 11.62 -14.11 -0.81
N LYS A 370 10.29 -13.88 -0.79
CA LYS A 370 9.25 -14.88 -0.53
C LYS A 370 7.96 -14.55 -1.30
N PRO A 371 7.06 -15.53 -1.51
CA PRO A 371 5.75 -15.28 -2.12
C PRO A 371 4.76 -14.67 -1.09
N ILE A 372 4.88 -13.39 -0.83
CA ILE A 372 4.12 -12.65 0.21
C ILE A 372 3.37 -11.43 -0.34
N TYR A 373 3.38 -11.23 -1.65
CA TYR A 373 2.99 -9.97 -2.28
C TYR A 373 1.52 -9.88 -2.67
N ALA A 374 0.90 -10.93 -3.19
CA ALA A 374 -0.49 -10.92 -3.63
C ALA A 374 -1.47 -10.39 -2.56
N ARG A 375 -1.25 -10.75 -1.29
CA ARG A 375 -2.05 -10.30 -0.13
C ARG A 375 -1.88 -8.82 0.20
N THR A 376 -0.84 -8.16 -0.31
CA THR A 376 -0.57 -6.74 -0.05
C THR A 376 -1.29 -5.81 -1.01
N SER A 377 -1.78 -6.33 -2.14
CA SER A 377 -2.31 -5.56 -3.26
C SER A 377 -3.57 -4.75 -2.93
N SER A 378 -4.27 -5.04 -1.84
CA SER A 378 -5.52 -4.36 -1.46
C SER A 378 -5.53 -3.95 0.00
N TYR A 379 -6.27 -2.88 0.31
CA TYR A 379 -6.48 -2.37 1.68
C TYR A 379 -5.19 -1.85 2.35
N GLY A 380 -4.27 -1.31 1.54
CA GLY A 380 -3.01 -0.70 1.98
C GLY A 380 -1.89 -1.70 2.22
N HIS A 381 -0.67 -1.28 1.90
CA HIS A 381 0.56 -2.02 2.19
C HIS A 381 1.05 -1.81 3.63
N PHE A 382 0.52 -0.79 4.31
CA PHE A 382 0.90 -0.39 5.66
C PHE A 382 -0.28 -0.46 6.64
N GLY A 383 0.05 -0.57 7.94
CA GLY A 383 -0.96 -0.65 8.99
C GLY A 383 -1.60 -2.03 9.14
N ARG A 384 -0.90 -3.08 8.75
CA ARG A 384 -1.33 -4.49 8.84
C ARG A 384 -0.45 -5.24 9.82
N ALA A 385 -1.01 -6.21 10.56
CA ALA A 385 -0.21 -7.05 11.45
C ALA A 385 0.77 -7.92 10.64
N PRO A 386 2.02 -8.11 11.11
CA PRO A 386 2.94 -9.06 10.49
C PRO A 386 2.41 -10.47 10.54
N ASP A 387 2.52 -11.20 9.41
CA ASP A 387 2.13 -12.61 9.31
C ASP A 387 3.29 -13.52 9.75
N GLU A 388 2.97 -14.74 10.18
CA GLU A 388 3.95 -15.75 10.61
C GLU A 388 4.89 -16.20 9.47
N ASP A 389 4.39 -16.23 8.23
CA ASP A 389 5.17 -16.61 7.04
C ASP A 389 6.07 -15.48 6.51
N GLY A 390 5.97 -14.26 7.07
CA GLY A 390 6.78 -13.09 6.76
C GLY A 390 6.07 -12.00 5.98
N GLY A 391 4.79 -12.14 5.68
CA GLY A 391 3.96 -11.06 5.15
C GLY A 391 3.96 -9.87 6.11
N PHE A 392 3.93 -8.67 5.57
CA PHE A 392 3.95 -7.40 6.33
C PHE A 392 5.06 -7.30 7.38
N SER A 393 6.23 -7.93 7.14
CA SER A 393 7.37 -7.93 8.08
C SER A 393 7.87 -6.52 8.41
N TRP A 394 7.64 -5.55 7.54
CA TRP A 394 7.94 -4.13 7.74
C TRP A 394 7.03 -3.41 8.74
N GLU A 395 6.03 -4.09 9.27
CA GLU A 395 5.19 -3.58 10.36
C GLU A 395 5.65 -4.02 11.76
N LYS A 396 6.76 -4.76 11.87
CA LYS A 396 7.37 -5.13 13.16
C LYS A 396 7.92 -3.90 13.88
N THR A 397 7.91 -3.97 15.22
CA THR A 397 8.41 -2.92 16.10
C THR A 397 9.58 -3.40 16.97
N ASP A 398 10.45 -4.22 16.38
CA ASP A 398 11.58 -4.89 17.06
C ASP A 398 12.85 -4.03 17.22
N LEU A 399 12.85 -2.78 16.70
CA LEU A 399 13.91 -1.80 16.98
C LEU A 399 13.63 -0.89 18.18
N VAL A 400 12.48 -1.02 18.84
CA VAL A 400 12.02 -0.10 19.90
C VAL A 400 13.06 0.04 21.02
N ASP A 401 13.58 -1.07 21.56
CA ASP A 401 14.54 -1.01 22.65
C ASP A 401 15.89 -0.44 22.23
N THR A 402 16.28 -0.64 20.97
CA THR A 402 17.50 -0.05 20.42
C THR A 402 17.36 1.46 20.26
N LEU A 403 16.23 1.92 19.72
CA LEU A 403 15.95 3.33 19.50
C LEU A 403 15.76 4.10 20.83
N ARG A 404 15.13 3.52 21.83
CA ARG A 404 15.00 4.15 23.16
C ARG A 404 16.32 4.49 23.82
N ARG A 405 17.39 3.76 23.50
CA ARG A 405 18.73 4.06 24.03
C ARG A 405 19.37 5.30 23.41
N LEU A 406 18.78 5.87 22.37
CA LEU A 406 19.24 7.09 21.73
C LEU A 406 18.70 8.36 22.40
N ALA A 407 17.55 8.26 23.10
CA ALA A 407 16.94 9.36 23.84
C ALA A 407 17.66 9.56 25.17
#